data_1b63a6db2607f62177f92db515095d05
#
_entry.id   1b63a6db2607f62177f92db515095d05
#
_cell.length_a   1.000
_cell.length_b   1.000
_cell.length_c   1.000
_cell.angle_alpha   90.00
_cell.angle_beta   90.00
_cell.angle_gamma   90.00
#
_symmetry.space_group_name_H-M   'P 1'
#
loop_
_entity.id
_entity.type
_entity.pdbx_description
1 polymer ?
#
loop_
_entity_poly.entity_id
_entity_poly.type
_entity_poly.pdbx_seq_one_letter_code
_entity_poly.pdbx_strand_id
1 'polypeptide(L)'
;YKRQLGHYLREQFGIPVFINNDGNLFAYGEALAGTLPEVNKRLKEAGSSKVYKNLLGITLGTGFGAGVVIDSRLLTGDNGCGGDVWIMRNKKYPEMIAEESVSIRAVRRVYQELTGKDASSLTPKDIYDIAEGTAEGDQQAAVRSFNELGEMAGDAIIRALDIVDGLVVIGGGVAGAAKYILPGIMNEMNRQIGTFAGASFPCLQMEVFNLSEKEAFDKFLEEKDKMVKIPFSEREVHYACHKKIGIAVSTLGASRAVALGAYSFALSQLNICLLYTSP
;
A
#
# COMPACT_ATOMS: atom_id res chain seq x y z
N TYR A 1 27.52 -0.02 0.85
CA TYR A 1 27.31 -1.34 1.47
C TYR A 1 26.47 -2.28 0.59
N LYS A 2 25.27 -1.88 0.06
CA LYS A 2 24.44 -2.78 -0.77
C LYS A 2 25.14 -3.29 -2.03
N ARG A 3 25.94 -2.46 -2.73
CA ARG A 3 26.69 -2.88 -3.93
C ARG A 3 27.81 -3.86 -3.59
N GLN A 4 28.48 -3.65 -2.47
CA GLN A 4 29.55 -4.55 -1.99
C GLN A 4 29.00 -5.92 -1.58
N LEU A 5 27.85 -5.97 -0.91
CA LEU A 5 27.23 -7.22 -0.50
C LEU A 5 26.86 -8.11 -1.70
N GLY A 6 26.32 -7.52 -2.77
CA GLY A 6 25.97 -8.27 -3.97
C GLY A 6 27.19 -8.93 -4.65
N HIS A 7 28.30 -8.22 -4.77
CA HIS A 7 29.55 -8.77 -5.29
C HIS A 7 30.10 -9.88 -4.38
N TYR A 8 30.16 -9.62 -3.08
CA TYR A 8 30.62 -10.60 -2.11
C TYR A 8 29.82 -11.91 -2.17
N LEU A 9 28.49 -11.83 -2.16
CA LEU A 9 27.64 -13.03 -2.23
C LEU A 9 27.78 -13.76 -3.55
N ARG A 10 27.95 -13.03 -4.67
CA ARG A 10 28.19 -13.64 -5.98
C ARG A 10 29.50 -14.42 -6.02
N GLU A 11 30.57 -13.87 -5.45
CA GLU A 11 31.87 -14.53 -5.35
C GLU A 11 31.80 -15.77 -4.45
N GLN A 12 31.10 -15.67 -3.31
CA GLN A 12 30.98 -16.78 -2.36
C GLN A 12 30.16 -17.95 -2.89
N PHE A 13 29.09 -17.69 -3.61
CA PHE A 13 28.13 -18.73 -4.01
C PHE A 13 28.21 -19.11 -5.49
N GLY A 14 28.93 -18.34 -6.32
CA GLY A 14 29.05 -18.62 -7.77
C GLY A 14 27.72 -18.51 -8.54
N ILE A 15 26.73 -17.80 -8.01
CA ILE A 15 25.40 -17.62 -8.63
C ILE A 15 25.10 -16.14 -8.82
N PRO A 16 24.21 -15.78 -9.79
CA PRO A 16 23.73 -14.41 -9.92
C PRO A 16 23.04 -13.94 -8.63
N VAL A 17 23.37 -12.72 -8.19
CA VAL A 17 22.79 -12.10 -7.00
C VAL A 17 22.17 -10.77 -7.39
N PHE A 18 20.90 -10.60 -7.03
CA PHE A 18 20.12 -9.39 -7.27
C PHE A 18 19.66 -8.82 -5.93
N ILE A 19 19.83 -7.51 -5.75
CA ILE A 19 19.46 -6.81 -4.50
C ILE A 19 18.40 -5.78 -4.83
N ASN A 20 17.33 -5.75 -4.02
CA ASN A 20 16.28 -4.73 -4.11
C ASN A 20 15.85 -4.28 -2.71
N ASN A 21 15.02 -3.24 -2.63
CA ASN A 21 14.42 -2.75 -1.41
C ASN A 21 13.31 -3.72 -0.95
N ASP A 22 13.14 -3.88 0.36
CA ASP A 22 12.14 -4.77 0.95
C ASP A 22 10.70 -4.32 0.68
N GLY A 23 10.41 -3.02 0.65
CA GLY A 23 9.11 -2.48 0.25
C GLY A 23 8.77 -2.82 -1.22
N ASN A 24 9.75 -2.71 -2.12
CA ASN A 24 9.60 -3.14 -3.51
C ASN A 24 9.30 -4.63 -3.61
N LEU A 25 10.04 -5.46 -2.88
CA LEU A 25 9.86 -6.90 -2.89
C LEU A 25 8.54 -7.32 -2.24
N PHE A 26 8.10 -6.61 -1.19
CA PHE A 26 6.77 -6.79 -0.61
C PHE A 26 5.67 -6.55 -1.65
N ALA A 27 5.69 -5.40 -2.31
CA ALA A 27 4.70 -5.06 -3.34
C ALA A 27 4.70 -6.07 -4.49
N TYR A 28 5.87 -6.52 -4.91
CA TYR A 28 6.00 -7.49 -6.00
C TYR A 28 5.47 -8.87 -5.60
N GLY A 29 5.71 -9.32 -4.38
CA GLY A 29 5.15 -10.57 -3.85
C GLY A 29 3.62 -10.53 -3.74
N GLU A 30 3.05 -9.42 -3.27
CA GLU A 30 1.61 -9.21 -3.20
C GLU A 30 0.95 -9.13 -4.59
N ALA A 31 1.66 -8.58 -5.57
CA ALA A 31 1.18 -8.50 -6.94
C ALA A 31 1.18 -9.85 -7.67
N LEU A 32 2.13 -10.73 -7.38
CA LEU A 32 2.26 -11.99 -8.11
C LEU A 32 1.63 -13.19 -7.39
N ALA A 33 1.62 -13.20 -6.08
CA ALA A 33 1.20 -14.37 -5.31
C ALA A 33 0.30 -14.04 -4.09
N GLY A 34 -0.06 -12.78 -3.89
CA GLY A 34 -0.84 -12.33 -2.74
C GLY A 34 -2.19 -11.71 -3.12
N THR A 35 -2.40 -10.50 -2.64
CA THR A 35 -3.69 -9.80 -2.72
C THR A 35 -4.18 -9.56 -4.14
N LEU A 36 -3.28 -9.17 -5.08
CA LEU A 36 -3.71 -8.83 -6.45
C LEU A 36 -4.34 -10.02 -7.19
N PRO A 37 -3.72 -11.21 -7.28
CA PRO A 37 -4.34 -12.37 -7.90
C PRO A 37 -5.59 -12.85 -7.16
N GLU A 38 -5.65 -12.75 -5.84
CA GLU A 38 -6.84 -13.15 -5.06
C GLU A 38 -8.04 -12.22 -5.36
N VAL A 39 -7.83 -10.90 -5.40
CA VAL A 39 -8.88 -9.93 -5.77
C VAL A 39 -9.36 -10.17 -7.20
N ASN A 40 -8.45 -10.38 -8.15
CA ASN A 40 -8.82 -10.67 -9.55
C ASN A 40 -9.60 -11.99 -9.68
N LYS A 41 -9.23 -13.00 -8.91
CA LYS A 41 -9.96 -14.27 -8.85
C LYS A 41 -11.40 -14.05 -8.35
N ARG A 42 -11.58 -13.30 -7.25
CA ARG A 42 -12.89 -12.99 -6.68
C ARG A 42 -13.75 -12.14 -7.64
N LEU A 43 -13.16 -11.17 -8.33
CA LEU A 43 -13.84 -10.40 -9.37
C LEU A 43 -14.35 -11.31 -10.50
N LYS A 44 -13.49 -12.21 -10.99
CA LYS A 44 -13.85 -13.18 -12.03
C LYS A 44 -14.98 -14.12 -11.57
N GLU A 45 -14.92 -14.63 -10.34
CA GLU A 45 -15.97 -15.47 -9.73
C GLU A 45 -17.29 -14.73 -9.59
N ALA A 46 -17.26 -13.41 -9.35
CA ALA A 46 -18.43 -12.54 -9.31
C ALA A 46 -18.94 -12.13 -10.72
N GLY A 47 -18.29 -12.58 -11.80
CA GLY A 47 -18.69 -12.27 -13.17
C GLY A 47 -18.19 -10.91 -13.68
N SER A 48 -17.29 -10.24 -12.93
CA SER A 48 -16.72 -8.97 -13.35
C SER A 48 -15.74 -9.13 -14.49
N SER A 49 -15.78 -8.21 -15.46
CA SER A 49 -14.77 -8.09 -16.54
C SER A 49 -13.55 -7.30 -16.10
N LYS A 50 -13.59 -6.65 -14.93
CA LYS A 50 -12.48 -5.84 -14.41
C LYS A 50 -11.32 -6.71 -13.98
N VAL A 51 -10.11 -6.32 -14.40
CA VAL A 51 -8.85 -6.94 -13.98
C VAL A 51 -7.90 -5.85 -13.53
N TYR A 52 -7.45 -5.93 -12.28
CA TYR A 52 -6.40 -5.05 -11.76
C TYR A 52 -5.03 -5.61 -12.14
N LYS A 53 -4.12 -4.73 -12.54
CA LYS A 53 -2.74 -5.08 -12.92
C LYS A 53 -1.71 -4.25 -12.15
N ASN A 54 -2.17 -3.14 -11.56
CA ASN A 54 -1.33 -2.22 -10.79
C ASN A 54 -1.56 -2.41 -9.30
N LEU A 55 -0.50 -2.26 -8.52
CA LEU A 55 -0.54 -2.38 -7.07
C LEU A 55 0.44 -1.40 -6.43
N LEU A 56 -0.02 -0.72 -5.39
CA LEU A 56 0.78 0.03 -4.44
C LEU A 56 0.90 -0.79 -3.15
N GLY A 57 2.07 -1.37 -2.91
CA GLY A 57 2.37 -2.05 -1.65
C GLY A 57 2.93 -1.05 -0.64
N ILE A 58 2.37 -1.02 0.56
CA ILE A 58 2.76 -0.13 1.67
C ILE A 58 3.26 -0.97 2.83
N THR A 59 4.43 -0.65 3.37
CA THR A 59 4.95 -1.29 4.56
C THR A 59 5.03 -0.30 5.72
N LEU A 60 4.29 -0.59 6.79
CA LEU A 60 4.25 0.18 8.02
C LEU A 60 5.07 -0.52 9.10
N GLY A 61 6.15 0.13 9.54
CA GLY A 61 7.08 -0.48 10.50
C GLY A 61 7.99 0.54 11.16
N THR A 62 9.28 0.21 11.28
CA THR A 62 10.32 1.15 11.76
C THR A 62 10.34 2.41 10.90
N GLY A 63 10.08 2.25 9.60
CA GLY A 63 9.92 3.32 8.63
C GLY A 63 8.63 3.17 7.83
N PHE A 64 8.50 4.01 6.79
CA PHE A 64 7.40 4.07 5.85
C PHE A 64 7.89 3.65 4.46
N GLY A 65 7.76 2.37 4.13
CA GLY A 65 8.18 1.85 2.85
C GLY A 65 7.02 1.69 1.87
N ALA A 66 7.35 1.74 0.59
CA ALA A 66 6.43 1.33 -0.47
C ALA A 66 7.15 0.64 -1.62
N GLY A 67 6.35 0.00 -2.45
CA GLY A 67 6.75 -0.50 -3.75
C GLY A 67 5.58 -0.38 -4.71
N VAL A 68 5.89 -0.19 -5.98
CA VAL A 68 4.90 0.04 -7.03
C VAL A 68 5.03 -1.04 -8.09
N VAL A 69 3.91 -1.63 -8.45
CA VAL A 69 3.82 -2.59 -9.57
C VAL A 69 2.87 -2.02 -10.60
N ILE A 70 3.33 -1.91 -11.84
CA ILE A 70 2.56 -1.42 -12.99
C ILE A 70 2.55 -2.52 -14.06
N ASP A 71 1.36 -2.87 -14.53
CA ASP A 71 1.14 -3.93 -15.52
C ASP A 71 1.90 -5.22 -15.15
N SER A 72 1.79 -5.62 -13.87
CA SER A 72 2.44 -6.80 -13.28
C SER A 72 3.97 -6.76 -13.26
N ARG A 73 4.58 -5.59 -13.44
CA ARG A 73 6.03 -5.37 -13.38
C ARG A 73 6.40 -4.43 -12.25
N LEU A 74 7.45 -4.78 -11.52
CA LEU A 74 7.96 -3.91 -10.46
C LEU A 74 8.56 -2.63 -11.04
N LEU A 75 8.07 -1.47 -10.58
CA LEU A 75 8.62 -0.16 -10.93
C LEU A 75 9.86 0.12 -10.07
N THR A 76 11.03 0.00 -10.65
CA THR A 76 12.28 0.35 -9.95
C THR A 76 12.71 1.79 -10.22
N GLY A 77 12.31 2.36 -11.36
CA GLY A 77 12.78 3.66 -11.84
C GLY A 77 14.23 3.63 -12.31
N ASP A 78 14.66 4.66 -13.00
CA ASP A 78 16.01 4.76 -13.56
C ASP A 78 17.09 4.89 -12.48
N ASN A 79 16.74 5.46 -11.34
CA ASN A 79 17.65 5.69 -10.21
C ASN A 79 17.40 4.75 -9.03
N GLY A 80 16.48 3.78 -9.16
CA GLY A 80 16.10 2.88 -8.08
C GLY A 80 15.28 3.55 -6.97
N CYS A 81 14.62 4.68 -7.25
CA CYS A 81 13.81 5.46 -6.30
C CYS A 81 12.30 5.34 -6.60
N GLY A 82 11.89 4.39 -7.45
CA GLY A 82 10.47 4.13 -7.70
C GLY A 82 9.78 3.67 -6.42
N GLY A 83 8.74 4.40 -5.99
CA GLY A 83 7.99 4.06 -4.78
C GLY A 83 8.52 4.67 -3.47
N ASP A 84 9.46 5.60 -3.50
CA ASP A 84 10.01 6.28 -2.31
C ASP A 84 8.99 7.25 -1.67
N VAL A 85 7.89 6.71 -1.12
CA VAL A 85 6.82 7.51 -0.46
C VAL A 85 7.27 8.12 0.87
N TRP A 86 8.29 7.54 1.51
CA TRP A 86 8.78 7.96 2.83
C TRP A 86 9.26 9.41 2.85
N ILE A 87 9.82 9.90 1.74
CA ILE A 87 10.33 11.28 1.59
C ILE A 87 9.27 12.29 1.14
N MET A 88 8.04 11.85 0.86
CA MET A 88 6.97 12.78 0.54
C MET A 88 6.80 13.81 1.65
N ARG A 89 6.28 14.98 1.29
CA ARG A 89 6.01 16.05 2.25
C ARG A 89 4.97 15.61 3.27
N ASN A 90 5.27 15.78 4.54
CA ASN A 90 4.36 15.49 5.62
C ASN A 90 3.17 16.46 5.63
N LYS A 91 1.96 15.94 5.70
CA LYS A 91 0.74 16.75 5.73
C LYS A 91 0.64 17.65 6.96
N LYS A 92 0.93 17.08 8.15
CA LYS A 92 0.81 17.79 9.45
C LYS A 92 1.99 18.71 9.72
N TYR A 93 3.17 18.29 9.30
CA TYR A 93 4.44 19.00 9.51
C TYR A 93 5.13 19.23 8.15
N PRO A 94 4.78 20.30 7.41
CA PRO A 94 5.21 20.50 6.02
C PRO A 94 6.72 20.59 5.78
N GLU A 95 7.50 20.82 6.84
CA GLU A 95 8.97 20.85 6.80
C GLU A 95 9.61 19.47 7.08
N MET A 96 8.78 18.45 7.36
CA MET A 96 9.23 17.10 7.67
C MET A 96 8.86 16.12 6.53
N ILE A 97 9.55 14.99 6.49
CA ILE A 97 9.21 13.86 5.62
C ILE A 97 7.98 13.11 6.15
N ALA A 98 7.25 12.43 5.28
CA ALA A 98 6.05 11.66 5.65
C ALA A 98 6.35 10.59 6.70
N GLU A 99 7.51 9.94 6.64
CA GLU A 99 7.93 8.91 7.59
C GLU A 99 7.93 9.38 9.05
N GLU A 100 8.16 10.68 9.31
CA GLU A 100 8.12 11.22 10.69
C GLU A 100 6.72 11.11 11.33
N SER A 101 5.67 10.97 10.53
CA SER A 101 4.30 10.73 10.99
C SER A 101 3.77 9.34 10.65
N VAL A 102 4.54 8.52 9.88
CA VAL A 102 4.13 7.18 9.44
C VAL A 102 5.22 6.17 9.84
N SER A 103 5.43 6.02 11.12
CA SER A 103 6.43 5.08 11.65
C SER A 103 6.11 4.71 13.11
N ILE A 104 6.80 3.69 13.62
CA ILE A 104 6.78 3.30 15.04
C ILE A 104 7.05 4.51 15.95
N ARG A 105 7.98 5.39 15.55
CA ARG A 105 8.34 6.59 16.31
C ARG A 105 7.15 7.56 16.40
N ALA A 106 6.38 7.68 15.33
CA ALA A 106 5.21 8.55 15.29
C ALA A 106 4.13 8.10 16.27
N VAL A 107 3.82 6.80 16.34
CA VAL A 107 2.83 6.27 17.30
C VAL A 107 3.20 6.64 18.74
N ARG A 108 4.47 6.43 19.12
CA ARG A 108 4.96 6.81 20.47
C ARG A 108 4.87 8.31 20.72
N ARG A 109 5.33 9.11 19.77
CA ARG A 109 5.32 10.57 19.87
C ARG A 109 3.89 11.09 20.07
N VAL A 110 2.95 10.64 19.25
CA VAL A 110 1.55 11.07 19.35
C VAL A 110 0.91 10.62 20.67
N TYR A 111 1.18 9.40 21.11
CA TYR A 111 0.71 8.90 22.40
C TYR A 111 1.26 9.77 23.58
N GLN A 112 2.55 10.10 23.54
CA GLN A 112 3.18 10.98 24.52
C GLN A 112 2.59 12.41 24.48
N GLU A 113 2.39 12.98 23.30
CA GLU A 113 1.78 14.30 23.13
C GLU A 113 0.36 14.36 23.72
N LEU A 114 -0.43 13.31 23.51
CA LEU A 114 -1.82 13.25 24.00
C LEU A 114 -1.92 13.01 25.50
N THR A 115 -1.03 12.20 26.06
CA THR A 115 -1.09 11.85 27.49
C THR A 115 -0.27 12.78 28.38
N GLY A 116 0.68 13.53 27.83
CA GLY A 116 1.67 14.28 28.59
C GLY A 116 2.66 13.42 29.38
N LYS A 117 2.67 12.09 29.17
CA LYS A 117 3.53 11.14 29.86
C LYS A 117 4.65 10.67 28.95
N ASP A 118 5.83 10.42 29.51
CA ASP A 118 6.93 9.85 28.73
C ASP A 118 6.57 8.44 28.23
N ALA A 119 6.62 8.27 26.92
CA ALA A 119 6.36 7.01 26.21
C ALA A 119 7.62 6.43 25.55
N SER A 120 8.81 6.94 25.90
CA SER A 120 10.07 6.52 25.27
C SER A 120 10.39 5.04 25.46
N SER A 121 9.96 4.44 26.56
CA SER A 121 10.13 3.02 26.89
C SER A 121 9.07 2.11 26.24
N LEU A 122 7.95 2.65 25.77
CA LEU A 122 6.87 1.88 25.19
C LEU A 122 7.23 1.40 23.78
N THR A 123 6.95 0.14 23.50
CA THR A 123 6.96 -0.41 22.15
C THR A 123 5.60 -0.15 21.47
N PRO A 124 5.51 -0.25 20.13
CA PRO A 124 4.20 -0.20 19.46
C PRO A 124 3.23 -1.27 19.94
N LYS A 125 3.77 -2.42 20.37
CA LYS A 125 2.95 -3.50 20.94
C LYS A 125 2.33 -3.07 22.27
N ASP A 126 3.09 -2.40 23.14
CA ASP A 126 2.57 -1.92 24.42
C ASP A 126 1.45 -0.90 24.20
N ILE A 127 1.64 0.04 23.24
CA ILE A 127 0.60 1.02 22.90
C ILE A 127 -0.62 0.33 22.26
N TYR A 128 -0.39 -0.73 21.47
CA TYR A 128 -1.47 -1.55 20.93
C TYR A 128 -2.25 -2.26 22.06
N ASP A 129 -1.57 -2.83 23.04
CA ASP A 129 -2.21 -3.49 24.17
C ASP A 129 -3.02 -2.52 25.04
N ILE A 130 -2.53 -1.27 25.18
CA ILE A 130 -3.30 -0.17 25.80
C ILE A 130 -4.56 0.15 24.96
N ALA A 131 -4.43 0.21 23.62
CA ALA A 131 -5.57 0.46 22.74
C ALA A 131 -6.62 -0.67 22.81
N GLU A 132 -6.18 -1.93 23.03
CA GLU A 132 -7.05 -3.08 23.25
C GLU A 132 -7.69 -3.09 24.66
N GLY A 133 -7.21 -2.24 25.58
CA GLY A 133 -7.63 -2.27 27.00
C GLY A 133 -7.06 -3.46 27.77
N THR A 134 -6.03 -4.11 27.28
CA THR A 134 -5.35 -5.26 27.91
C THR A 134 -4.13 -4.85 28.73
N ALA A 135 -3.67 -3.61 28.57
CA ALA A 135 -2.61 -3.01 29.37
C ALA A 135 -3.06 -1.67 29.97
N GLU A 136 -2.43 -1.27 31.09
CA GLU A 136 -2.71 -0.02 31.76
C GLU A 136 -2.23 1.17 30.92
N GLY A 137 -3.07 2.19 30.77
CA GLY A 137 -2.75 3.42 30.03
C GLY A 137 -3.98 4.17 29.55
N ASP A 138 -3.76 5.22 28.76
CA ASP A 138 -4.84 5.95 28.12
C ASP A 138 -5.25 5.29 26.81
N GLN A 139 -6.35 4.55 26.84
CA GLN A 139 -6.85 3.81 25.71
C GLN A 139 -7.22 4.72 24.51
N GLN A 140 -7.83 5.88 24.79
CA GLN A 140 -8.25 6.80 23.73
C GLN A 140 -7.03 7.42 23.03
N ALA A 141 -6.02 7.81 23.80
CA ALA A 141 -4.76 8.31 23.27
C ALA A 141 -4.05 7.25 22.43
N ALA A 142 -4.05 5.97 22.87
CA ALA A 142 -3.46 4.87 22.14
C ALA A 142 -4.18 4.62 20.79
N VAL A 143 -5.50 4.54 20.78
CA VAL A 143 -6.30 4.43 19.56
C VAL A 143 -6.05 5.62 18.62
N ARG A 144 -6.05 6.85 19.16
CA ARG A 144 -5.82 8.07 18.38
C ARG A 144 -4.43 8.11 17.74
N SER A 145 -3.41 7.59 18.42
CA SER A 145 -2.04 7.57 17.88
C SER A 145 -1.91 6.69 16.65
N PHE A 146 -2.56 5.53 16.60
CA PHE A 146 -2.63 4.69 15.40
C PHE A 146 -3.51 5.29 14.30
N ASN A 147 -4.62 5.92 14.68
CA ASN A 147 -5.51 6.57 13.73
C ASN A 147 -4.82 7.75 13.02
N GLU A 148 -4.05 8.58 13.76
CA GLU A 148 -3.27 9.68 13.18
C GLU A 148 -2.19 9.15 12.21
N LEU A 149 -1.50 8.06 12.56
CA LEU A 149 -0.61 7.39 11.61
C LEU A 149 -1.36 7.02 10.32
N GLY A 150 -2.57 6.50 10.45
CA GLY A 150 -3.44 6.18 9.32
C GLY A 150 -3.79 7.41 8.48
N GLU A 151 -4.16 8.53 9.08
CA GLU A 151 -4.45 9.79 8.38
C GLU A 151 -3.23 10.27 7.57
N MET A 152 -2.03 10.21 8.16
CA MET A 152 -0.81 10.65 7.47
C MET A 152 -0.40 9.68 6.36
N ALA A 153 -0.55 8.38 6.57
CA ALA A 153 -0.34 7.37 5.53
C ALA A 153 -1.34 7.54 4.38
N GLY A 154 -2.61 7.83 4.69
CA GLY A 154 -3.66 8.09 3.72
C GLY A 154 -3.34 9.24 2.77
N ASP A 155 -2.82 10.35 3.28
CA ASP A 155 -2.39 11.50 2.44
C ASP A 155 -1.29 11.10 1.45
N ALA A 156 -0.29 10.34 1.89
CA ALA A 156 0.78 9.86 1.02
C ALA A 156 0.27 8.84 -0.01
N ILE A 157 -0.64 7.93 0.41
CA ILE A 157 -1.28 6.94 -0.46
C ILE A 157 -2.06 7.62 -1.57
N ILE A 158 -2.86 8.66 -1.27
CA ILE A 158 -3.61 9.44 -2.28
C ILE A 158 -2.67 9.94 -3.37
N ARG A 159 -1.58 10.59 -2.99
CA ARG A 159 -0.60 11.16 -3.96
C ARG A 159 0.07 10.10 -4.82
N ALA A 160 0.33 8.93 -4.26
CA ALA A 160 0.86 7.80 -5.02
C ALA A 160 -0.20 7.22 -5.97
N LEU A 161 -1.47 7.12 -5.53
CA LEU A 161 -2.57 6.59 -6.32
C LEU A 161 -2.96 7.47 -7.49
N ASP A 162 -2.80 8.78 -7.40
CA ASP A 162 -3.00 9.71 -8.53
C ASP A 162 -2.10 9.37 -9.73
N ILE A 163 -1.02 8.62 -9.50
CA ILE A 163 -0.07 8.19 -10.53
C ILE A 163 -0.20 6.69 -10.83
N VAL A 164 -0.37 5.86 -9.79
CA VAL A 164 -0.33 4.40 -9.90
C VAL A 164 -1.65 3.81 -10.39
N ASP A 165 -2.79 4.37 -9.94
CA ASP A 165 -4.15 3.84 -10.20
C ASP A 165 -4.20 2.31 -10.09
N GLY A 166 -4.04 1.80 -8.87
CA GLY A 166 -3.94 0.36 -8.61
C GLY A 166 -4.41 -0.01 -7.21
N LEU A 167 -4.59 -1.30 -6.93
CA LEU A 167 -4.93 -1.78 -5.58
C LEU A 167 -3.87 -1.36 -4.56
N VAL A 168 -4.30 -1.11 -3.33
CA VAL A 168 -3.40 -0.81 -2.21
C VAL A 168 -3.33 -2.01 -1.27
N VAL A 169 -2.12 -2.42 -0.91
CA VAL A 169 -1.91 -3.49 0.08
C VAL A 169 -1.00 -3.00 1.19
N ILE A 170 -1.49 -3.12 2.43
CA ILE A 170 -0.77 -2.70 3.63
C ILE A 170 -0.16 -3.92 4.31
N GLY A 171 1.13 -3.84 4.61
CA GLY A 171 1.87 -4.82 5.40
C GLY A 171 2.83 -4.17 6.38
N GLY A 172 3.76 -4.96 6.91
CA GLY A 172 4.74 -4.51 7.91
C GLY A 172 4.31 -4.81 9.34
N GLY A 173 5.22 -4.58 10.28
CA GLY A 173 5.01 -4.97 11.68
C GLY A 173 3.90 -4.20 12.39
N VAL A 174 3.57 -2.99 11.93
CA VAL A 174 2.49 -2.16 12.50
C VAL A 174 1.12 -2.49 11.89
N ALA A 175 1.09 -3.23 10.78
CA ALA A 175 -0.16 -3.64 10.14
C ALA A 175 -1.04 -4.53 11.04
N GLY A 176 -0.50 -5.14 12.10
CA GLY A 176 -1.28 -5.81 13.15
C GLY A 176 -2.29 -4.87 13.85
N ALA A 177 -2.03 -3.57 13.87
CA ALA A 177 -2.94 -2.54 14.38
C ALA A 177 -3.90 -1.98 13.32
N ALA A 178 -4.09 -2.69 12.20
CA ALA A 178 -4.88 -2.23 11.05
C ALA A 178 -6.29 -1.75 11.44
N LYS A 179 -6.94 -2.37 12.43
CA LYS A 179 -8.28 -1.95 12.89
C LYS A 179 -8.33 -0.50 13.41
N TYR A 180 -7.20 0.05 13.85
CA TYR A 180 -7.07 1.44 14.29
C TYR A 180 -6.49 2.36 13.22
N ILE A 181 -5.72 1.80 12.29
CA ILE A 181 -5.03 2.53 11.21
C ILE A 181 -5.94 2.74 10.01
N LEU A 182 -6.65 1.70 9.58
CA LEU A 182 -7.52 1.74 8.38
C LEU A 182 -8.59 2.83 8.46
N PRO A 183 -9.27 3.06 9.60
CA PRO A 183 -10.25 4.16 9.67
C PRO A 183 -9.65 5.53 9.36
N GLY A 184 -8.42 5.81 9.81
CA GLY A 184 -7.70 7.04 9.48
C GLY A 184 -7.35 7.13 8.00
N ILE A 185 -6.84 6.05 7.40
CA ILE A 185 -6.57 5.99 5.97
C ILE A 185 -7.84 6.19 5.16
N MET A 186 -8.91 5.46 5.47
CA MET A 186 -10.18 5.54 4.75
C MET A 186 -10.82 6.93 4.84
N ASN A 187 -10.77 7.55 6.02
CA ASN A 187 -11.25 8.91 6.22
C ASN A 187 -10.50 9.90 5.33
N GLU A 188 -9.18 9.78 5.27
CA GLU A 188 -8.35 10.65 4.44
C GLU A 188 -8.58 10.43 2.95
N MET A 189 -8.66 9.18 2.49
CA MET A 189 -8.88 8.84 1.09
C MET A 189 -10.27 9.25 0.57
N ASN A 190 -11.26 9.35 1.46
CA ASN A 190 -12.61 9.82 1.13
C ASN A 190 -12.80 11.34 1.34
N ARG A 191 -11.74 12.06 1.67
CA ARG A 191 -11.78 13.50 1.91
C ARG A 191 -12.11 14.28 0.64
N GLN A 192 -12.69 15.45 0.82
CA GLN A 192 -12.95 16.43 -0.25
C GLN A 192 -11.85 17.49 -0.28
N ILE A 193 -11.52 17.98 -1.46
CA ILE A 193 -10.61 19.12 -1.69
C ILE A 193 -11.39 20.24 -2.34
N GLY A 194 -11.25 21.45 -1.80
CA GLY A 194 -11.89 22.65 -2.30
C GLY A 194 -11.09 23.38 -3.36
N THR A 195 -11.77 24.25 -4.10
CA THR A 195 -11.17 25.23 -5.01
C THR A 195 -11.42 26.65 -4.54
N PHE A 196 -10.65 27.61 -5.01
CA PHE A 196 -10.91 29.05 -4.75
C PHE A 196 -12.28 29.51 -5.24
N ALA A 197 -12.85 28.86 -6.24
CA ALA A 197 -14.18 29.14 -6.76
C ALA A 197 -15.32 28.51 -5.92
N GLY A 198 -15.00 27.85 -4.81
CA GLY A 198 -15.98 27.23 -3.89
C GLY A 198 -16.47 25.83 -4.33
N ALA A 199 -15.96 25.27 -5.43
CA ALA A 199 -16.26 23.89 -5.81
C ALA A 199 -15.48 22.92 -4.91
N SER A 200 -16.04 21.72 -4.69
CA SER A 200 -15.41 20.65 -3.93
C SER A 200 -15.36 19.37 -4.75
N PHE A 201 -14.23 18.65 -4.66
CA PHE A 201 -13.99 17.41 -5.38
C PHE A 201 -13.46 16.34 -4.43
N PRO A 202 -13.78 15.05 -4.64
CA PRO A 202 -13.10 13.95 -3.94
C PRO A 202 -11.59 14.02 -4.16
N CYS A 203 -10.79 13.67 -3.15
CA CYS A 203 -9.33 13.56 -3.28
C CYS A 203 -8.91 12.53 -4.33
N LEU A 204 -9.68 11.47 -4.47
CA LEU A 204 -9.51 10.42 -5.48
C LEU A 204 -10.74 10.38 -6.39
N GLN A 205 -10.52 10.16 -7.68
CA GLN A 205 -11.62 9.98 -8.64
C GLN A 205 -12.27 8.59 -8.58
N MET A 206 -11.73 7.70 -7.76
CA MET A 206 -12.21 6.35 -7.55
C MET A 206 -12.95 6.25 -6.21
N GLU A 207 -14.00 5.45 -6.16
CA GLU A 207 -14.62 5.02 -4.90
C GLU A 207 -13.70 4.05 -4.19
N VAL A 208 -13.43 4.27 -2.89
CA VAL A 208 -12.47 3.52 -2.10
C VAL A 208 -13.17 2.49 -1.24
N PHE A 209 -12.72 1.24 -1.29
CA PHE A 209 -13.29 0.13 -0.54
C PHE A 209 -12.23 -0.49 0.39
N ASN A 210 -12.60 -0.69 1.66
CA ASN A 210 -11.81 -1.50 2.59
C ASN A 210 -12.08 -2.99 2.35
N LEU A 211 -11.20 -3.66 1.63
CA LEU A 211 -11.36 -5.08 1.29
C LEU A 211 -11.15 -6.04 2.49
N SER A 212 -10.72 -5.51 3.64
CA SER A 212 -10.65 -6.29 4.88
C SER A 212 -12.02 -6.45 5.56
N GLU A 213 -13.02 -5.67 5.14
CA GLU A 213 -14.40 -5.74 5.60
C GLU A 213 -15.25 -6.48 4.57
N LYS A 214 -15.95 -7.52 5.00
CA LYS A 214 -16.73 -8.36 4.09
C LYS A 214 -17.76 -7.59 3.30
N GLU A 215 -18.55 -6.73 3.95
CA GLU A 215 -19.61 -5.95 3.28
C GLU A 215 -19.05 -4.97 2.25
N ALA A 216 -17.90 -4.32 2.56
CA ALA A 216 -17.21 -3.44 1.62
C ALA A 216 -16.61 -4.21 0.45
N PHE A 217 -16.07 -5.41 0.72
CA PHE A 217 -15.56 -6.27 -0.34
C PHE A 217 -16.69 -6.77 -1.25
N ASP A 218 -17.81 -7.21 -0.70
CA ASP A 218 -18.98 -7.66 -1.50
C ASP A 218 -19.46 -6.50 -2.41
N LYS A 219 -19.57 -5.28 -1.91
CA LYS A 219 -19.88 -4.09 -2.72
C LYS A 219 -18.82 -3.77 -3.77
N PHE A 220 -17.54 -3.98 -3.44
CA PHE A 220 -16.44 -3.81 -4.39
C PHE A 220 -16.54 -4.80 -5.56
N LEU A 221 -17.06 -6.01 -5.34
CA LEU A 221 -17.26 -7.01 -6.39
C LEU A 221 -18.44 -6.69 -7.30
N GLU A 222 -19.44 -5.89 -6.86
CA GLU A 222 -20.58 -5.52 -7.65
C GLU A 222 -20.18 -4.70 -8.89
N GLU A 223 -20.72 -5.07 -10.05
CA GLU A 223 -20.58 -4.30 -11.29
C GLU A 223 -21.74 -3.32 -11.41
N LYS A 224 -21.41 -2.05 -11.69
CA LYS A 224 -22.41 -1.01 -12.06
C LYS A 224 -22.26 -0.68 -13.54
N ASP A 225 -22.18 -1.71 -14.36
CA ASP A 225 -22.03 -1.56 -15.79
C ASP A 225 -23.30 -1.00 -16.43
N LYS A 226 -23.12 -0.21 -17.45
CA LYS A 226 -24.20 0.31 -18.30
C LYS A 226 -24.05 -0.28 -19.69
N MET A 227 -25.18 -0.69 -20.27
CA MET A 227 -25.24 -0.95 -21.72
C MET A 227 -25.26 0.41 -22.42
N VAL A 228 -24.31 0.63 -23.30
CA VAL A 228 -24.20 1.86 -24.10
C VAL A 228 -24.29 1.50 -25.58
N LYS A 229 -25.24 2.16 -26.27
CA LYS A 229 -25.39 1.98 -27.73
C LYS A 229 -24.20 2.63 -28.45
N ILE A 230 -23.60 1.89 -29.36
CA ILE A 230 -22.54 2.43 -30.20
C ILE A 230 -23.18 3.43 -31.20
N PRO A 231 -22.67 4.67 -31.31
CA PRO A 231 -23.19 5.65 -32.26
C PRO A 231 -23.25 5.07 -33.68
N PHE A 232 -24.35 5.37 -34.38
CA PHE A 232 -24.58 4.91 -35.75
C PHE A 232 -24.66 3.38 -35.95
N SER A 233 -24.99 2.63 -34.86
CA SER A 233 -25.07 1.17 -34.86
C SER A 233 -26.24 0.70 -33.98
N GLU A 234 -26.80 -0.47 -34.26
CA GLU A 234 -27.75 -1.14 -33.37
C GLU A 234 -27.04 -1.99 -32.29
N ARG A 235 -25.72 -1.95 -32.24
CA ARG A 235 -24.94 -2.71 -31.26
C ARG A 235 -24.84 -1.97 -29.93
N GLU A 236 -24.99 -2.71 -28.86
CA GLU A 236 -24.73 -2.25 -27.50
C GLU A 236 -23.46 -2.92 -26.94
N VAL A 237 -22.73 -2.21 -26.11
CA VAL A 237 -21.53 -2.69 -25.42
C VAL A 237 -21.63 -2.42 -23.93
N HIS A 238 -21.09 -3.31 -23.15
CA HIS A 238 -20.89 -3.06 -21.74
C HIS A 238 -19.86 -1.92 -21.52
N TYR A 239 -20.27 -0.95 -20.74
CA TYR A 239 -19.40 0.16 -20.32
C TYR A 239 -19.25 0.15 -18.81
N ALA A 240 -18.07 -0.26 -18.34
CA ALA A 240 -17.70 -0.20 -16.94
C ALA A 240 -17.42 1.26 -16.53
N CYS A 241 -18.45 1.95 -16.02
CA CYS A 241 -18.36 3.36 -15.65
C CYS A 241 -17.90 3.58 -14.20
N HIS A 242 -17.89 2.54 -13.38
CA HIS A 242 -17.59 2.62 -11.97
C HIS A 242 -16.06 2.53 -11.74
N LYS A 243 -15.47 3.69 -11.44
CA LYS A 243 -14.07 3.77 -10.99
C LYS A 243 -14.01 3.40 -9.52
N LYS A 244 -13.40 2.28 -9.20
CA LYS A 244 -13.27 1.76 -7.83
C LYS A 244 -11.87 1.26 -7.55
N ILE A 245 -11.44 1.39 -6.30
CA ILE A 245 -10.13 0.94 -5.83
C ILE A 245 -10.29 0.24 -4.48
N GLY A 246 -9.53 -0.81 -4.26
CA GLY A 246 -9.51 -1.56 -3.01
C GLY A 246 -8.26 -1.30 -2.19
N ILE A 247 -8.42 -1.20 -0.88
CA ILE A 247 -7.34 -1.24 0.08
C ILE A 247 -7.48 -2.48 0.94
N ALA A 248 -6.41 -3.27 1.07
CA ALA A 248 -6.38 -4.52 1.83
C ALA A 248 -5.19 -4.57 2.78
N VAL A 249 -5.32 -5.36 3.83
CA VAL A 249 -4.18 -5.79 4.65
C VAL A 249 -3.64 -7.09 4.07
N SER A 250 -2.32 -7.19 3.96
CA SER A 250 -1.65 -8.39 3.47
C SER A 250 -2.05 -9.64 4.27
N THR A 251 -2.54 -10.65 3.58
CA THR A 251 -2.83 -11.96 4.16
C THR A 251 -1.61 -12.90 4.12
N LEU A 252 -0.65 -12.62 3.22
CA LEU A 252 0.62 -13.35 3.18
C LEU A 252 1.53 -13.04 4.38
N GLY A 253 1.41 -11.81 4.90
CA GLY A 253 2.35 -11.24 5.85
C GLY A 253 3.63 -10.75 5.18
N ALA A 254 4.26 -9.73 5.78
CA ALA A 254 5.38 -9.01 5.15
C ALA A 254 6.56 -9.93 4.78
N SER A 255 6.99 -10.80 5.68
CA SER A 255 8.16 -11.67 5.45
C SER A 255 7.96 -12.64 4.28
N ARG A 256 6.78 -13.26 4.18
CA ARG A 256 6.46 -14.17 3.08
C ARG A 256 6.30 -13.44 1.75
N ALA A 257 5.64 -12.28 1.75
CA ALA A 257 5.49 -11.46 0.56
C ALA A 257 6.86 -10.99 0.05
N VAL A 258 7.76 -10.51 0.93
CA VAL A 258 9.13 -10.13 0.58
C VAL A 258 9.90 -11.31 -0.02
N ALA A 259 9.81 -12.51 0.58
CA ALA A 259 10.52 -13.69 0.08
C ALA A 259 10.02 -14.11 -1.32
N LEU A 260 8.70 -14.12 -1.55
CA LEU A 260 8.11 -14.42 -2.86
C LEU A 260 8.49 -13.35 -3.90
N GLY A 261 8.44 -12.08 -3.51
CA GLY A 261 8.87 -10.98 -4.35
C GLY A 261 10.35 -11.04 -4.72
N ALA A 262 11.23 -11.39 -3.78
CA ALA A 262 12.65 -11.56 -4.03
C ALA A 262 12.94 -12.68 -5.03
N TYR A 263 12.28 -13.82 -4.85
CA TYR A 263 12.39 -14.95 -5.77
C TYR A 263 11.91 -14.57 -7.18
N SER A 264 10.73 -13.98 -7.29
CA SER A 264 10.15 -13.57 -8.56
C SER A 264 10.98 -12.47 -9.24
N PHE A 265 11.52 -11.53 -8.46
CA PHE A 265 12.41 -10.50 -8.98
C PHE A 265 13.69 -11.11 -9.56
N ALA A 266 14.33 -12.04 -8.85
CA ALA A 266 15.52 -12.72 -9.34
C ALA A 266 15.25 -13.47 -10.66
N LEU A 267 14.13 -14.20 -10.74
CA LEU A 267 13.72 -14.88 -11.97
C LEU A 267 13.49 -13.92 -13.14
N SER A 268 12.86 -12.75 -12.88
CA SER A 268 12.64 -11.76 -13.94
C SER A 268 13.96 -11.20 -14.48
N GLN A 269 14.95 -11.01 -13.63
CA GLN A 269 16.27 -10.53 -14.04
C GLN A 269 17.05 -11.59 -14.84
N LEU A 270 16.93 -12.86 -14.48
CA LEU A 270 17.53 -13.98 -15.21
C LEU A 270 16.92 -14.13 -16.60
N ASN A 271 15.60 -14.00 -16.74
CA ASN A 271 14.93 -14.07 -18.05
C ASN A 271 15.35 -12.93 -18.97
N ILE A 272 15.55 -11.72 -18.46
CA ILE A 272 16.09 -10.58 -19.21
C ILE A 272 17.51 -10.89 -19.71
N CYS A 273 18.37 -11.45 -18.85
CA CYS A 273 19.72 -11.85 -19.22
C CYS A 273 19.74 -12.90 -20.35
N LEU A 274 18.83 -13.87 -20.30
CA LEU A 274 18.74 -14.92 -21.35
C LEU A 274 18.31 -14.37 -22.71
N LEU A 275 17.48 -13.33 -22.75
CA LEU A 275 17.07 -12.67 -24.00
C LEU A 275 18.20 -11.90 -24.68
N TYR A 276 19.17 -11.39 -23.91
CA TYR A 276 20.35 -10.69 -24.43
C TYR A 276 21.55 -11.60 -24.75
N THR A 277 21.50 -12.86 -24.34
CA THR A 277 22.58 -13.84 -24.56
C THR A 277 22.26 -14.88 -25.65
N SER A 278 21.11 -14.77 -26.28
CA SER A 278 20.80 -15.60 -27.49
C SER A 278 21.53 -15.01 -28.68
N PRO A 279 22.32 -15.82 -29.45
CA PRO A 279 23.06 -15.36 -30.58
C PRO A 279 22.16 -14.92 -31.73
#